data_abf21b9c94cb6afbb9bf687906779c45
#
_entry.id   abf21b9c94cb6afbb9bf687906779c45
#
_cell.length_a   1.000
_cell.length_b   1.000
_cell.length_c   1.000
_cell.angle_alpha   90.00
_cell.angle_beta   90.00
_cell.angle_gamma   90.00
#
_symmetry.space_group_name_H-M   'P 1'
#
loop_
_entity.id
_entity.type
_entity.pdbx_description
1 polymer ?
#
loop_
_entity_poly.entity_id
_entity_poly.type
_entity_poly.pdbx_seq_one_letter_code
_entity_poly.pdbx_strand_id
1 'polypeptide(L)'
;MWRKRTEETNRKDERLQRKLFALTIVCLALILNSCTAILSTSNSVGSSISALMSSPKKIDNKITNPIRNDVRLAVLWVRHATLLIQIDDKFILTDPVFTETTAFISKRLIEPGIEVKNLPNINVALISHLHADHLSIGSLDMIEPKVKELLVPQEGLVYIPNFSFNSSEIKLWQTWEKDGLKITSVPVLHNGMRYGIDSDWLDKSFTGYIIQYNGITVYFGGDTGYETGTTLFKETGRKFPDIDLAFLPIAPIHPREYSKGRHTGPVDAIKIMQELNAKKMMPMHFDTFAESYDTLGEAESTMRAEMIKENLSDDEIIILNIGEQKVVIPR
;
A
#
# COMPACT_ATOMS: atom_id res chain seq x y z
N MET A 1 2.82 -54.72 -38.74
CA MET A 1 2.56 -54.20 -37.41
C MET A 1 3.62 -53.18 -36.95
N TRP A 2 4.90 -53.34 -37.21
CA TRP A 2 6.01 -52.48 -36.82
C TRP A 2 5.97 -51.04 -37.44
N ARG A 3 5.68 -50.93 -38.74
CA ARG A 3 5.61 -49.61 -39.43
C ARG A 3 4.53 -48.64 -38.86
N LYS A 4 3.39 -49.13 -38.43
CA LYS A 4 2.33 -48.29 -37.85
C LYS A 4 2.71 -47.74 -36.48
N ARG A 5 3.51 -48.45 -35.68
CA ARG A 5 3.95 -48.02 -34.36
C ARG A 5 5.00 -46.88 -34.44
N THR A 6 5.91 -46.92 -35.39
CA THR A 6 6.91 -45.87 -35.64
C THR A 6 6.28 -44.59 -36.18
N GLU A 7 5.25 -44.66 -37.03
CA GLU A 7 4.55 -43.49 -37.54
C GLU A 7 3.71 -42.80 -36.45
N GLU A 8 3.16 -43.55 -35.51
CA GLU A 8 2.37 -43.03 -34.41
C GLU A 8 3.24 -42.35 -33.33
N THR A 9 4.44 -42.89 -33.09
CA THR A 9 5.45 -42.30 -32.20
C THR A 9 6.00 -40.99 -32.78
N ASN A 10 6.34 -40.98 -34.08
CA ASN A 10 6.80 -39.77 -34.76
C ASN A 10 5.74 -38.66 -34.77
N ARG A 11 4.45 -38.99 -34.96
CA ARG A 11 3.36 -37.99 -34.90
C ARG A 11 3.15 -37.42 -33.47
N LYS A 12 3.37 -38.22 -32.43
CA LYS A 12 3.32 -37.75 -31.05
C LYS A 12 4.48 -36.82 -30.73
N ASP A 13 5.68 -37.14 -31.18
CA ASP A 13 6.86 -36.29 -30.99
C ASP A 13 6.75 -34.97 -31.77
N GLU A 14 6.26 -35.00 -33.02
CA GLU A 14 5.99 -33.76 -33.76
C GLU A 14 4.92 -32.87 -33.09
N ARG A 15 3.85 -33.46 -32.53
CA ARG A 15 2.84 -32.72 -31.78
C ARG A 15 3.40 -32.13 -30.48
N LEU A 16 4.28 -32.85 -29.81
CA LEU A 16 4.94 -32.38 -28.60
C LEU A 16 5.90 -31.23 -28.93
N GLN A 17 6.70 -31.36 -29.98
CA GLN A 17 7.59 -30.28 -30.43
C GLN A 17 6.83 -29.02 -30.86
N ARG A 18 5.70 -29.17 -31.57
CA ARG A 18 4.83 -28.02 -31.93
C ARG A 18 4.22 -27.36 -30.72
N LYS A 19 3.84 -28.11 -29.67
CA LYS A 19 3.35 -27.54 -28.41
C LYS A 19 4.44 -26.82 -27.63
N LEU A 20 5.64 -27.42 -27.57
CA LEU A 20 6.81 -26.78 -26.93
C LEU A 20 7.22 -25.51 -27.68
N PHE A 21 7.23 -25.53 -29.02
CA PHE A 21 7.52 -24.35 -29.82
C PHE A 21 6.47 -23.25 -29.67
N ALA A 22 5.18 -23.62 -29.63
CA ALA A 22 4.09 -22.66 -29.36
C ALA A 22 4.21 -22.06 -27.92
N LEU A 23 4.55 -22.90 -26.93
CA LEU A 23 4.78 -22.43 -25.56
C LEU A 23 5.97 -21.47 -25.47
N THR A 24 7.06 -21.78 -26.20
CA THR A 24 8.24 -20.91 -26.29
C THR A 24 7.90 -19.56 -26.94
N ILE A 25 7.08 -19.56 -28.01
CA ILE A 25 6.62 -18.31 -28.64
C ILE A 25 5.73 -17.52 -27.71
N VAL A 26 4.83 -18.14 -26.97
CA VAL A 26 3.97 -17.47 -25.98
C VAL A 26 4.82 -16.91 -24.83
N CYS A 27 5.78 -17.66 -24.32
CA CYS A 27 6.73 -17.16 -23.32
C CYS A 27 7.58 -16.00 -23.87
N LEU A 28 8.05 -16.10 -25.13
CA LEU A 28 8.79 -15.02 -25.78
C LEU A 28 7.91 -13.79 -26.03
N ALA A 29 6.66 -13.98 -26.43
CA ALA A 29 5.69 -12.90 -26.61
C ALA A 29 5.30 -12.24 -25.26
N LEU A 30 5.17 -13.01 -24.19
CA LEU A 30 4.99 -12.49 -22.84
C LEU A 30 6.22 -11.70 -22.35
N ILE A 31 7.43 -12.21 -22.66
CA ILE A 31 8.69 -11.52 -22.39
C ILE A 31 8.82 -10.24 -23.25
N LEU A 32 8.42 -10.27 -24.52
CA LEU A 32 8.50 -9.12 -25.44
C LEU A 32 7.40 -8.07 -25.18
N ASN A 33 6.20 -8.47 -24.78
CA ASN A 33 5.18 -7.52 -24.28
C ASN A 33 5.56 -6.94 -22.90
N SER A 34 6.31 -7.68 -22.09
CA SER A 34 7.02 -7.12 -20.95
C SER A 34 8.16 -6.19 -21.37
N CYS A 35 8.84 -6.42 -22.51
CA CYS A 35 9.98 -5.62 -22.98
C CYS A 35 9.60 -4.24 -23.49
N THR A 36 8.39 -3.97 -23.97
CA THR A 36 7.94 -2.59 -24.21
C THR A 36 7.67 -1.81 -22.92
N ALA A 37 7.30 -2.49 -21.85
CA ALA A 37 7.36 -1.97 -20.49
C ALA A 37 8.81 -1.92 -19.95
N ILE A 38 9.71 -2.83 -20.34
CA ILE A 38 11.09 -2.99 -19.87
C ILE A 38 12.05 -1.96 -20.50
N LEU A 39 11.82 -1.46 -21.70
CA LEU A 39 12.64 -0.36 -22.30
C LEU A 39 12.35 1.00 -21.65
N SER A 40 11.18 1.17 -21.03
CA SER A 40 10.92 2.27 -20.11
C SER A 40 11.45 2.02 -18.69
N THR A 41 11.88 0.80 -18.35
CA THR A 41 12.27 0.36 -16.99
C THR A 41 13.77 0.15 -16.77
N SER A 42 14.64 0.51 -17.73
CA SER A 42 16.08 0.22 -17.60
C SER A 42 16.74 0.87 -16.37
N ASN A 43 16.32 2.07 -15.98
CA ASN A 43 16.84 2.74 -14.78
C ASN A 43 16.20 2.17 -13.48
N SER A 44 14.91 1.84 -13.47
CA SER A 44 14.24 1.25 -12.31
C SER A 44 14.71 -0.21 -12.07
N VAL A 45 14.96 -0.97 -13.13
CA VAL A 45 15.57 -2.32 -13.01
C VAL A 45 16.99 -2.24 -12.48
N GLY A 46 17.79 -1.27 -12.95
CA GLY A 46 19.14 -1.04 -12.44
C GLY A 46 19.16 -0.65 -10.96
N SER A 47 18.26 0.24 -10.54
CA SER A 47 18.09 0.65 -9.13
C SER A 47 17.58 -0.50 -8.26
N SER A 48 16.62 -1.29 -8.75
CA SER A 48 16.11 -2.48 -8.05
C SER A 48 17.16 -3.56 -7.88
N ILE A 49 17.98 -3.85 -8.90
CA ILE A 49 19.11 -4.81 -8.79
C ILE A 49 20.16 -4.30 -7.81
N SER A 50 20.50 -3.00 -7.86
CA SER A 50 21.43 -2.39 -6.89
C SER A 50 20.88 -2.46 -5.48
N ALA A 51 19.59 -2.19 -5.29
CA ALA A 51 18.90 -2.29 -4.00
C ALA A 51 18.90 -3.73 -3.45
N LEU A 52 18.68 -4.74 -4.31
CA LEU A 52 18.74 -6.16 -3.90
C LEU A 52 20.09 -6.57 -3.32
N MET A 53 21.18 -5.95 -3.79
CA MET A 53 22.55 -6.23 -3.33
C MET A 53 22.96 -5.38 -2.14
N SER A 54 22.21 -4.35 -1.76
CA SER A 54 22.51 -3.48 -0.63
C SER A 54 21.73 -3.89 0.62
N SER A 55 22.25 -3.57 1.80
CA SER A 55 21.46 -3.66 3.04
C SER A 55 20.62 -2.39 3.20
N PRO A 56 19.37 -2.49 3.73
CA PRO A 56 18.59 -1.31 4.03
C PRO A 56 19.36 -0.34 4.94
N LYS A 57 19.24 0.96 4.69
CA LYS A 57 19.79 1.98 5.57
C LYS A 57 19.18 1.83 6.96
N LYS A 58 20.03 1.75 7.97
CA LYS A 58 19.58 1.66 9.37
C LYS A 58 18.96 2.96 9.84
N ILE A 59 18.01 2.85 10.75
CA ILE A 59 17.41 3.96 11.49
C ILE A 59 17.95 3.89 12.91
N ASP A 60 18.65 4.95 13.30
CA ASP A 60 19.11 5.13 14.67
C ASP A 60 17.95 5.58 15.56
N ASN A 61 17.98 5.17 16.85
CA ASN A 61 17.04 5.64 17.88
C ASN A 61 15.55 5.35 17.57
N LYS A 62 15.25 4.16 17.03
CA LYS A 62 13.85 3.72 16.85
C LYS A 62 13.09 3.81 18.17
N ILE A 63 11.83 4.24 18.10
CA ILE A 63 10.93 4.27 19.25
C ILE A 63 10.75 2.86 19.82
N THR A 64 10.95 2.72 21.12
CA THR A 64 10.77 1.45 21.85
C THR A 64 9.42 1.35 22.55
N ASN A 65 8.79 2.50 22.85
CA ASN A 65 7.43 2.57 23.40
C ASN A 65 6.62 3.66 22.66
N PRO A 66 5.77 3.26 21.70
CA PRO A 66 4.95 4.20 20.93
C PRO A 66 3.64 4.59 21.64
N ILE A 67 3.34 4.03 22.82
CA ILE A 67 2.10 4.30 23.54
C ILE A 67 2.16 5.69 24.18
N ARG A 68 1.16 6.52 23.90
CA ARG A 68 1.00 7.89 24.46
C ARG A 68 -0.26 7.96 25.30
N ASN A 69 -0.15 8.48 26.52
CA ASN A 69 -1.28 8.64 27.45
C ASN A 69 -1.89 10.07 27.41
N ASP A 70 -1.18 11.00 26.79
CA ASP A 70 -1.45 12.43 26.72
C ASP A 70 -2.11 12.85 25.40
N VAL A 71 -2.62 11.91 24.62
CA VAL A 71 -3.14 12.18 23.27
C VAL A 71 -4.54 11.63 23.06
N ARG A 72 -5.26 12.29 22.14
CA ARG A 72 -6.46 11.75 21.50
C ARG A 72 -6.14 11.13 20.14
N LEU A 73 -5.19 11.73 19.40
CA LEU A 73 -4.69 11.18 18.13
C LEU A 73 -3.18 11.32 18.06
N ALA A 74 -2.48 10.23 17.90
CA ALA A 74 -1.06 10.19 17.56
C ALA A 74 -0.79 9.21 16.44
N VAL A 75 0.25 9.47 15.65
CA VAL A 75 0.65 8.63 14.53
C VAL A 75 2.15 8.42 14.57
N LEU A 76 2.59 7.17 14.39
CA LEU A 76 3.97 6.81 14.10
C LEU A 76 4.06 6.35 12.65
N TRP A 77 4.88 7.03 11.84
CA TRP A 77 5.16 6.58 10.49
C TRP A 77 6.22 5.47 10.52
N VAL A 78 5.77 4.24 10.32
CA VAL A 78 6.67 3.08 10.29
C VAL A 78 7.43 3.04 8.98
N ARG A 79 6.77 3.26 7.87
CA ARG A 79 7.26 3.44 6.50
C ARG A 79 6.22 3.01 5.47
N HIS A 80 6.36 3.49 4.21
CA HIS A 80 5.46 3.19 3.11
C HIS A 80 4.02 3.57 3.50
N ALA A 81 3.07 2.67 3.32
CA ALA A 81 1.70 2.82 3.82
C ALA A 81 1.50 2.19 5.22
N THR A 82 2.59 1.77 5.89
CA THR A 82 2.52 1.23 7.26
C THR A 82 2.54 2.36 8.27
N LEU A 83 1.43 2.58 8.94
CA LEU A 83 1.22 3.59 9.97
C LEU A 83 0.70 2.91 11.24
N LEU A 84 1.27 3.27 12.39
CA LEU A 84 0.67 2.95 13.67
C LEU A 84 -0.12 4.18 14.15
N ILE A 85 -1.43 4.06 14.13
CA ILE A 85 -2.37 5.12 14.52
C ILE A 85 -2.89 4.80 15.91
N GLN A 86 -2.73 5.72 16.84
CA GLN A 86 -3.34 5.67 18.16
C GLN A 86 -4.48 6.68 18.24
N ILE A 87 -5.70 6.19 18.52
CA ILE A 87 -6.86 7.05 18.86
C ILE A 87 -7.29 6.68 20.27
N ASP A 88 -7.02 7.57 21.22
CA ASP A 88 -7.19 7.30 22.66
C ASP A 88 -6.51 5.97 23.08
N ASP A 89 -7.30 4.93 23.40
CA ASP A 89 -6.86 3.59 23.81
C ASP A 89 -6.83 2.56 22.66
N LYS A 90 -7.18 2.94 21.43
CA LYS A 90 -7.20 2.05 20.27
C LYS A 90 -5.94 2.22 19.41
N PHE A 91 -5.39 1.10 18.97
CA PHE A 91 -4.25 1.01 18.07
C PHE A 91 -4.64 0.36 16.76
N ILE A 92 -4.45 1.08 15.68
CA ILE A 92 -4.72 0.65 14.30
C ILE A 92 -3.40 0.59 13.54
N LEU A 93 -3.15 -0.50 12.82
CA LEU A 93 -1.96 -0.67 11.98
C LEU A 93 -2.39 -0.81 10.52
N THR A 94 -1.94 0.08 9.66
CA THR A 94 -2.28 0.04 8.23
C THR A 94 -1.20 -0.66 7.43
N ASP A 95 -1.59 -1.42 6.41
CA ASP A 95 -0.74 -2.09 5.42
C ASP A 95 0.62 -2.55 5.99
N PRO A 96 0.63 -3.50 6.93
CA PRO A 96 1.83 -3.85 7.68
C PRO A 96 2.88 -4.55 6.81
N VAL A 97 4.00 -3.84 6.52
CA VAL A 97 5.15 -4.38 5.79
C VAL A 97 6.43 -4.17 6.58
N PHE A 98 6.90 -5.24 7.23
CA PHE A 98 8.12 -5.29 8.04
C PHE A 98 9.23 -6.13 7.39
N THR A 99 8.90 -6.92 6.37
CA THR A 99 9.86 -7.74 5.61
C THR A 99 10.85 -6.86 4.83
N GLU A 100 12.06 -7.37 4.60
CA GLU A 100 13.08 -6.66 3.83
C GLU A 100 12.75 -6.59 2.32
N THR A 101 11.96 -7.55 1.84
CA THR A 101 11.59 -7.65 0.42
C THR A 101 10.08 -7.76 0.26
N THR A 102 9.57 -7.20 -0.81
CA THR A 102 8.20 -7.40 -1.32
C THR A 102 8.27 -8.18 -2.63
N ALA A 103 7.30 -9.08 -2.88
CA ALA A 103 7.23 -9.93 -4.08
C ALA A 103 8.55 -10.67 -4.43
N PHE A 104 9.46 -10.86 -3.47
CA PHE A 104 10.80 -11.46 -3.60
C PHE A 104 11.79 -10.67 -4.47
N ILE A 105 11.40 -9.56 -5.07
CA ILE A 105 12.21 -8.82 -6.06
C ILE A 105 12.44 -7.36 -5.69
N SER A 106 11.56 -6.74 -4.93
CA SER A 106 11.75 -5.35 -4.49
C SER A 106 12.24 -5.33 -3.05
N LYS A 107 13.43 -4.76 -2.84
CA LYS A 107 14.05 -4.64 -1.52
C LYS A 107 13.84 -3.24 -0.98
N ARG A 108 13.56 -3.15 0.32
CA ARG A 108 13.43 -1.84 0.95
C ARG A 108 14.77 -1.11 1.03
N LEU A 109 14.72 0.19 0.85
CA LEU A 109 15.90 1.08 0.87
C LEU A 109 16.29 1.45 2.31
N ILE A 110 15.32 1.51 3.22
CA ILE A 110 15.50 1.92 4.61
C ILE A 110 14.68 0.99 5.52
N GLU A 111 15.18 0.67 6.71
CA GLU A 111 14.51 -0.17 7.71
C GLU A 111 13.15 0.40 8.16
N PRO A 112 12.24 -0.44 8.71
CA PRO A 112 11.03 0.05 9.38
C PRO A 112 11.36 0.94 10.58
N GLY A 113 10.56 1.98 10.82
CA GLY A 113 10.75 2.96 11.88
C GLY A 113 10.54 2.43 13.31
N ILE A 114 10.05 1.20 13.47
CA ILE A 114 9.88 0.52 14.74
C ILE A 114 10.17 -0.97 14.59
N GLU A 115 10.72 -1.59 15.64
CA GLU A 115 10.86 -3.04 15.71
C GLU A 115 9.51 -3.70 16.05
N VAL A 116 9.18 -4.82 15.41
CA VAL A 116 7.91 -5.55 15.65
C VAL A 116 7.68 -5.85 17.14
N LYS A 117 8.75 -6.20 17.89
CA LYS A 117 8.64 -6.47 19.34
C LYS A 117 8.13 -5.26 20.14
N ASN A 118 8.35 -4.05 19.66
CA ASN A 118 7.98 -2.78 20.31
C ASN A 118 6.57 -2.29 19.91
N LEU A 119 5.89 -2.95 18.97
CA LEU A 119 4.50 -2.65 18.65
C LEU A 119 3.61 -2.93 19.88
N PRO A 120 2.61 -2.08 20.14
CA PRO A 120 1.57 -2.38 21.13
C PRO A 120 0.67 -3.53 20.67
N ASN A 121 -0.29 -3.94 21.50
CA ASN A 121 -1.38 -4.78 21.03
C ASN A 121 -2.25 -3.98 20.05
N ILE A 122 -2.42 -4.51 18.85
CA ILE A 122 -3.15 -3.89 17.74
C ILE A 122 -4.61 -4.31 17.80
N ASN A 123 -5.53 -3.36 17.89
CA ASN A 123 -6.96 -3.63 17.89
C ASN A 123 -7.41 -4.11 16.53
N VAL A 124 -6.93 -3.45 15.44
CA VAL A 124 -7.23 -3.84 14.07
C VAL A 124 -6.05 -3.53 13.15
N ALA A 125 -5.66 -4.48 12.32
CA ALA A 125 -4.81 -4.28 11.16
C ALA A 125 -5.69 -4.12 9.92
N LEU A 126 -5.35 -3.17 9.04
CA LEU A 126 -6.09 -2.86 7.82
C LEU A 126 -5.21 -3.15 6.61
N ILE A 127 -5.76 -3.82 5.62
CA ILE A 127 -5.13 -4.01 4.31
C ILE A 127 -5.93 -3.21 3.29
N SER A 128 -5.29 -2.26 2.62
CA SER A 128 -5.95 -1.45 1.60
C SER A 128 -6.20 -2.21 0.29
N HIS A 129 -5.24 -3.01 -0.14
CA HIS A 129 -5.33 -3.83 -1.34
C HIS A 129 -4.28 -4.97 -1.33
N LEU A 130 -4.27 -5.81 -2.36
CA LEU A 130 -3.54 -7.07 -2.32
C LEU A 130 -2.10 -7.02 -2.89
N HIS A 131 -1.61 -5.88 -3.37
CA HIS A 131 -0.22 -5.77 -3.82
C HIS A 131 0.76 -6.17 -2.71
N ALA A 132 1.93 -6.69 -3.10
CA ALA A 132 2.86 -7.31 -2.15
C ALA A 132 3.51 -6.34 -1.17
N ASP A 133 3.56 -5.06 -1.50
CA ASP A 133 4.06 -3.95 -0.70
C ASP A 133 3.01 -3.37 0.28
N HIS A 134 1.78 -3.91 0.26
CA HIS A 134 0.69 -3.63 1.21
C HIS A 134 0.24 -4.88 1.96
N LEU A 135 -0.07 -5.98 1.25
CA LEU A 135 -0.34 -7.28 1.85
C LEU A 135 0.93 -8.12 1.91
N SER A 136 1.68 -8.03 2.98
CA SER A 136 2.85 -8.86 3.25
C SER A 136 2.51 -9.99 4.21
N ILE A 137 2.37 -11.22 3.70
CA ILE A 137 2.07 -12.40 4.53
C ILE A 137 3.14 -12.64 5.58
N GLY A 138 4.43 -12.49 5.21
CA GLY A 138 5.53 -12.61 6.18
C GLY A 138 5.47 -11.55 7.28
N SER A 139 4.97 -10.35 6.99
CA SER A 139 4.77 -9.32 8.02
C SER A 139 3.58 -9.65 8.92
N LEU A 140 2.49 -10.20 8.36
CA LEU A 140 1.34 -10.67 9.16
C LEU A 140 1.77 -11.77 10.13
N ASP A 141 2.62 -12.72 9.68
CA ASP A 141 3.20 -13.77 10.53
C ASP A 141 4.03 -13.16 11.68
N MET A 142 4.88 -12.18 11.37
CA MET A 142 5.71 -11.50 12.40
C MET A 142 4.88 -10.78 13.48
N ILE A 143 3.73 -10.21 13.11
CA ILE A 143 2.88 -9.42 14.03
C ILE A 143 1.70 -10.23 14.60
N GLU A 144 1.52 -11.49 14.21
CA GLU A 144 0.40 -12.33 14.61
C GLU A 144 0.09 -12.27 16.11
N PRO A 145 1.08 -12.39 17.03
CA PRO A 145 0.80 -12.39 18.48
C PRO A 145 0.26 -11.05 19.01
N LYS A 146 0.30 -9.99 18.21
CA LYS A 146 -0.07 -8.63 18.62
C LYS A 146 -1.39 -8.14 18.03
N VAL A 147 -1.90 -8.79 16.99
CA VAL A 147 -3.10 -8.38 16.25
C VAL A 147 -4.33 -9.10 16.76
N LYS A 148 -5.45 -8.39 16.95
CA LYS A 148 -6.73 -8.99 17.32
C LYS A 148 -7.64 -9.22 16.12
N GLU A 149 -7.72 -8.23 15.24
CA GLU A 149 -8.59 -8.24 14.06
C GLU A 149 -7.79 -7.83 12.82
N LEU A 150 -8.02 -8.50 11.70
CA LEU A 150 -7.54 -8.11 10.38
C LEU A 150 -8.73 -7.82 9.48
N LEU A 151 -8.77 -6.64 8.88
CA LEU A 151 -9.74 -6.30 7.84
C LEU A 151 -9.02 -6.22 6.49
N VAL A 152 -9.58 -6.91 5.51
CA VAL A 152 -9.10 -6.91 4.12
C VAL A 152 -10.24 -6.47 3.20
N PRO A 153 -9.96 -5.92 2.01
CA PRO A 153 -11.00 -5.61 1.03
C PRO A 153 -11.74 -6.88 0.60
N GLN A 154 -12.89 -6.70 -0.01
CA GLN A 154 -13.72 -7.79 -0.56
C GLN A 154 -12.85 -8.74 -1.40
N GLU A 155 -13.06 -10.07 -1.23
CA GLU A 155 -12.33 -11.16 -1.90
C GLU A 155 -10.86 -11.29 -1.49
N GLY A 156 -10.37 -10.45 -0.56
CA GLY A 156 -8.96 -10.45 -0.12
C GLY A 156 -8.58 -11.62 0.77
N LEU A 157 -9.54 -12.28 1.43
CA LEU A 157 -9.26 -13.44 2.30
C LEU A 157 -8.65 -14.63 1.56
N VAL A 158 -8.78 -14.70 0.23
CA VAL A 158 -8.21 -15.80 -0.59
C VAL A 158 -6.70 -15.97 -0.38
N TYR A 159 -5.99 -14.90 -0.01
CA TYR A 159 -4.54 -14.91 0.21
C TYR A 159 -4.14 -14.92 1.70
N ILE A 160 -5.11 -14.89 2.62
CA ILE A 160 -4.82 -14.86 4.06
C ILE A 160 -4.74 -16.27 4.62
N PRO A 161 -3.58 -16.72 5.12
CA PRO A 161 -3.45 -17.98 5.84
C PRO A 161 -4.27 -18.00 7.13
N ASN A 162 -4.39 -19.17 7.75
CA ASN A 162 -5.00 -19.29 9.06
C ASN A 162 -4.05 -18.74 10.13
N PHE A 163 -4.30 -17.52 10.54
CA PHE A 163 -3.67 -16.88 11.69
C PHE A 163 -4.54 -17.02 12.94
N SER A 164 -3.97 -16.75 14.12
CA SER A 164 -4.69 -16.78 15.40
C SER A 164 -5.63 -15.58 15.61
N PHE A 165 -5.43 -14.48 14.88
CA PHE A 165 -6.33 -13.33 14.90
C PHE A 165 -7.55 -13.55 13.98
N ASN A 166 -8.65 -12.85 14.28
CA ASN A 166 -9.82 -12.88 13.41
C ASN A 166 -9.54 -12.12 12.11
N SER A 167 -9.95 -12.70 10.98
CA SER A 167 -9.84 -12.06 9.67
C SER A 167 -11.22 -11.90 9.05
N SER A 168 -11.52 -10.72 8.49
CA SER A 168 -12.80 -10.42 7.86
C SER A 168 -12.62 -9.58 6.61
N GLU A 169 -13.48 -9.82 5.62
CA GLU A 169 -13.62 -8.97 4.45
C GLU A 169 -14.57 -7.82 4.74
N ILE A 170 -14.29 -6.68 4.12
CA ILE A 170 -15.17 -5.52 4.18
C ILE A 170 -15.52 -5.06 2.75
N LYS A 171 -16.81 -4.92 2.48
CA LYS A 171 -17.33 -4.45 1.19
C LYS A 171 -17.35 -2.93 1.15
N LEU A 172 -17.31 -2.38 -0.07
CA LEU A 172 -17.41 -0.95 -0.27
C LEU A 172 -18.65 -0.36 0.47
N TRP A 173 -18.42 0.71 1.22
CA TRP A 173 -19.38 1.39 2.10
C TRP A 173 -19.89 0.56 3.28
N GLN A 174 -19.39 -0.64 3.51
CA GLN A 174 -19.66 -1.40 4.72
C GLN A 174 -18.88 -0.83 5.89
N THR A 175 -19.47 -0.85 7.08
CA THR A 175 -18.82 -0.51 8.35
C THR A 175 -18.64 -1.77 9.19
N TRP A 176 -17.42 -2.01 9.63
CA TRP A 176 -17.09 -2.94 10.71
C TRP A 176 -17.04 -2.14 12.01
N GLU A 177 -17.58 -2.71 13.10
CA GLU A 177 -17.61 -2.06 14.41
C GLU A 177 -17.27 -3.04 15.53
N LYS A 178 -16.37 -2.64 16.42
CA LYS A 178 -16.03 -3.37 17.64
C LYS A 178 -15.54 -2.43 18.73
N ASP A 179 -16.06 -2.59 19.95
CA ASP A 179 -15.70 -1.77 21.13
C ASP A 179 -15.72 -0.25 20.85
N GLY A 180 -16.70 0.22 20.09
CA GLY A 180 -16.89 1.61 19.69
C GLY A 180 -15.98 2.09 18.54
N LEU A 181 -14.95 1.31 18.15
CA LEU A 181 -14.15 1.59 16.98
C LEU A 181 -14.91 1.20 15.71
N LYS A 182 -15.08 2.14 14.79
CA LYS A 182 -15.77 1.96 13.51
C LYS A 182 -14.79 2.11 12.36
N ILE A 183 -14.80 1.14 11.46
CA ILE A 183 -13.99 1.14 10.23
C ILE A 183 -14.93 1.00 9.04
N THR A 184 -14.99 2.02 8.19
CA THR A 184 -15.82 2.02 6.98
C THR A 184 -14.94 1.97 5.75
N SER A 185 -15.20 1.01 4.88
CA SER A 185 -14.57 0.91 3.55
C SER A 185 -15.10 2.02 2.65
N VAL A 186 -14.21 2.74 1.97
CA VAL A 186 -14.56 3.87 1.09
C VAL A 186 -13.86 3.74 -0.27
N PRO A 187 -14.44 4.33 -1.35
CA PRO A 187 -13.87 4.18 -2.67
C PRO A 187 -12.54 4.93 -2.82
N VAL A 188 -11.64 4.33 -3.57
CA VAL A 188 -10.39 4.89 -4.07
C VAL A 188 -10.23 4.53 -5.55
N LEU A 189 -9.25 5.08 -6.23
CA LEU A 189 -8.97 4.78 -7.63
C LEU A 189 -7.69 3.93 -7.73
N HIS A 190 -7.86 2.61 -7.74
CA HIS A 190 -6.74 1.65 -7.78
C HIS A 190 -7.17 0.32 -8.43
N ASN A 191 -6.35 -0.71 -8.32
CA ASN A 191 -6.67 -2.09 -8.67
C ASN A 191 -6.26 -3.05 -7.54
N GLY A 192 -6.92 -4.22 -7.47
CA GLY A 192 -6.80 -5.12 -6.32
C GLY A 192 -5.93 -6.36 -6.54
N MET A 193 -5.45 -6.63 -7.75
CA MET A 193 -4.70 -7.84 -8.09
C MET A 193 -3.42 -8.00 -7.27
N ARG A 194 -3.01 -9.27 -7.02
CA ARG A 194 -1.74 -9.58 -6.34
C ARG A 194 -0.61 -9.98 -7.31
N TYR A 195 -0.93 -10.83 -8.29
CA TYR A 195 0.04 -11.43 -9.20
C TYR A 195 -0.14 -11.00 -10.66
N GLY A 196 -1.09 -10.15 -10.97
CA GLY A 196 -1.42 -9.72 -12.33
C GLY A 196 -2.24 -10.73 -13.12
N ILE A 197 -2.02 -12.02 -12.92
CA ILE A 197 -2.80 -13.11 -13.53
C ILE A 197 -4.15 -13.34 -12.83
N ASP A 198 -4.36 -12.73 -11.70
CA ASP A 198 -5.56 -12.79 -10.87
C ASP A 198 -6.44 -11.54 -11.01
N SER A 199 -6.13 -10.67 -11.98
CA SER A 199 -6.86 -9.43 -12.24
C SER A 199 -8.34 -9.64 -12.55
N ASP A 200 -8.71 -10.75 -13.21
CA ASP A 200 -10.07 -11.00 -13.65
C ASP A 200 -11.08 -11.16 -12.49
N TRP A 201 -10.63 -11.64 -11.33
CA TRP A 201 -11.51 -11.87 -10.17
C TRP A 201 -11.15 -11.02 -8.93
N LEU A 202 -9.95 -10.45 -8.86
CA LEU A 202 -9.51 -9.62 -7.73
C LEU A 202 -9.38 -8.13 -8.08
N ASP A 203 -9.88 -7.72 -9.24
CA ASP A 203 -9.83 -6.33 -9.70
C ASP A 203 -10.45 -5.34 -8.70
N LYS A 204 -11.44 -5.78 -7.90
CA LYS A 204 -12.14 -4.98 -6.90
C LYS A 204 -11.61 -5.13 -5.47
N SER A 205 -10.53 -5.88 -5.26
CA SER A 205 -9.96 -6.12 -3.93
C SER A 205 -9.08 -4.96 -3.48
N PHE A 206 -9.63 -3.75 -3.45
CA PHE A 206 -8.98 -2.53 -2.97
C PHE A 206 -9.99 -1.58 -2.32
N THR A 207 -9.52 -0.78 -1.37
CA THR A 207 -10.35 0.20 -0.66
C THR A 207 -9.50 1.20 0.11
N GLY A 208 -10.03 2.39 0.34
CA GLY A 208 -9.61 3.24 1.45
C GLY A 208 -10.45 2.97 2.69
N TYR A 209 -10.11 3.59 3.80
CA TYR A 209 -10.81 3.42 5.06
C TYR A 209 -11.10 4.75 5.75
N ILE A 210 -12.30 4.88 6.30
CA ILE A 210 -12.61 5.86 7.36
C ILE A 210 -12.55 5.12 8.69
N ILE A 211 -11.76 5.65 9.60
CA ILE A 211 -11.52 5.13 10.95
C ILE A 211 -12.11 6.13 11.93
N GLN A 212 -13.08 5.70 12.75
CA GLN A 212 -13.76 6.59 13.68
C GLN A 212 -13.74 6.00 15.10
N TYR A 213 -13.33 6.82 16.06
CA TYR A 213 -13.42 6.49 17.47
C TYR A 213 -13.48 7.76 18.34
N ASN A 214 -14.40 7.81 19.31
CA ASN A 214 -14.55 8.92 20.26
C ASN A 214 -14.58 10.31 19.61
N GLY A 215 -15.25 10.45 18.46
CA GLY A 215 -15.37 11.73 17.75
C GLY A 215 -14.11 12.14 16.95
N ILE A 216 -13.11 11.29 16.86
CA ILE A 216 -11.97 11.43 15.94
C ILE A 216 -12.31 10.68 14.65
N THR A 217 -12.05 11.29 13.51
CA THR A 217 -12.23 10.68 12.18
C THR A 217 -10.93 10.77 11.38
N VAL A 218 -10.43 9.62 10.93
CA VAL A 218 -9.21 9.52 10.14
C VAL A 218 -9.53 8.85 8.80
N TYR A 219 -8.99 9.39 7.72
CA TYR A 219 -9.03 8.77 6.39
C TYR A 219 -7.68 8.11 6.08
N PHE A 220 -7.71 6.87 5.66
CA PHE A 220 -6.55 6.15 5.12
C PHE A 220 -6.83 5.78 3.66
N GLY A 221 -6.07 6.36 2.73
CA GLY A 221 -6.29 6.17 1.30
C GLY A 221 -5.78 4.82 0.77
N GLY A 222 -4.79 4.21 1.44
CA GLY A 222 -4.00 3.17 0.77
C GLY A 222 -3.37 3.75 -0.50
N ASP A 223 -3.25 2.94 -1.54
CA ASP A 223 -2.90 3.45 -2.85
C ASP A 223 -4.12 3.97 -3.58
N THR A 224 -3.97 5.11 -4.20
CA THR A 224 -5.01 5.70 -5.03
C THR A 224 -4.43 6.60 -6.11
N GLY A 225 -5.04 6.58 -7.27
CA GLY A 225 -4.86 7.59 -8.30
C GLY A 225 -5.78 8.80 -8.11
N TYR A 226 -5.66 9.76 -9.00
CA TYR A 226 -6.56 10.89 -9.12
C TYR A 226 -6.80 11.22 -10.59
N GLU A 227 -8.06 11.23 -10.97
CA GLU A 227 -8.48 11.64 -12.33
C GLU A 227 -9.40 12.86 -12.24
N THR A 228 -9.15 13.83 -13.13
CA THR A 228 -9.99 15.03 -13.20
C THR A 228 -11.45 14.65 -13.49
N GLY A 229 -12.35 15.11 -12.65
CA GLY A 229 -13.79 14.82 -12.77
C GLY A 229 -14.24 13.63 -11.93
N THR A 230 -13.34 12.90 -11.24
CA THR A 230 -13.76 11.91 -10.22
C THR A 230 -14.54 12.60 -9.10
N THR A 231 -15.52 11.90 -8.54
CA THR A 231 -16.34 12.39 -7.41
C THR A 231 -16.10 11.58 -6.13
N LEU A 232 -15.23 10.57 -6.19
CA LEU A 232 -15.03 9.59 -5.11
C LEU A 232 -14.68 10.26 -3.77
N PHE A 233 -13.72 11.17 -3.79
CA PHE A 233 -13.24 11.86 -2.59
C PHE A 233 -14.26 12.88 -2.07
N LYS A 234 -14.91 13.62 -2.97
CA LYS A 234 -16.02 14.53 -2.60
C LYS A 234 -17.22 13.79 -2.01
N GLU A 235 -17.54 12.60 -2.51
CA GLU A 235 -18.59 11.76 -1.94
C GLU A 235 -18.20 11.29 -0.54
N THR A 236 -16.96 10.82 -0.36
CA THR A 236 -16.43 10.41 0.94
C THR A 236 -16.45 11.58 1.93
N GLY A 237 -15.95 12.77 1.55
CA GLY A 237 -15.95 13.97 2.40
C GLY A 237 -17.36 14.43 2.77
N ARG A 238 -18.36 14.29 1.88
CA ARG A 238 -19.76 14.61 2.20
C ARG A 238 -20.40 13.62 3.18
N LYS A 239 -20.02 12.33 3.11
CA LYS A 239 -20.51 11.30 4.04
C LYS A 239 -19.83 11.40 5.40
N PHE A 240 -18.58 11.86 5.43
CA PHE A 240 -17.74 12.00 6.62
C PHE A 240 -17.17 13.43 6.70
N PRO A 241 -17.98 14.44 7.09
CA PRO A 241 -17.60 15.86 6.94
C PRO A 241 -16.49 16.34 7.88
N ASP A 242 -16.16 15.58 8.92
CA ASP A 242 -15.24 15.99 9.98
C ASP A 242 -13.98 15.13 10.00
N ILE A 243 -13.30 14.98 8.85
CA ILE A 243 -12.03 14.23 8.78
C ILE A 243 -10.92 15.07 9.43
N ASP A 244 -10.38 14.57 10.55
CA ASP A 244 -9.32 15.27 11.30
C ASP A 244 -7.96 15.09 10.62
N LEU A 245 -7.69 13.92 10.03
CA LEU A 245 -6.44 13.59 9.38
C LEU A 245 -6.66 12.64 8.19
N ALA A 246 -6.06 12.94 7.05
CA ALA A 246 -6.01 12.07 5.87
C ALA A 246 -4.59 11.56 5.62
N PHE A 247 -4.42 10.26 5.41
CA PHE A 247 -3.19 9.65 4.92
C PHE A 247 -3.30 9.41 3.42
N LEU A 248 -2.41 10.02 2.65
CA LEU A 248 -2.45 9.99 1.19
C LEU A 248 -1.08 9.66 0.59
N PRO A 249 -1.02 8.80 -0.42
CA PRO A 249 0.23 8.53 -1.14
C PRO A 249 0.68 9.77 -1.92
N ILE A 250 2.00 9.96 -2.04
CA ILE A 250 2.59 11.04 -2.83
C ILE A 250 3.62 10.55 -3.85
N ALA A 251 3.75 9.24 -4.00
CA ALA A 251 4.62 8.57 -4.97
C ALA A 251 3.95 7.29 -5.50
N PRO A 252 4.37 6.78 -6.67
CA PRO A 252 5.37 7.35 -7.56
C PRO A 252 4.87 8.60 -8.32
N ILE A 253 5.78 9.58 -8.49
CA ILE A 253 5.49 10.75 -9.30
C ILE A 253 5.68 10.42 -10.79
N HIS A 254 6.72 9.65 -11.12
CA HIS A 254 7.13 9.34 -12.47
C HIS A 254 7.00 7.85 -12.84
N PRO A 255 6.64 7.54 -14.09
CA PRO A 255 6.11 8.47 -15.13
C PRO A 255 4.62 8.73 -14.89
N ARG A 256 4.23 10.02 -14.79
CA ARG A 256 2.88 10.45 -14.38
C ARG A 256 1.76 9.93 -15.27
N GLU A 257 1.98 9.83 -16.59
CA GLU A 257 0.96 9.35 -17.51
C GLU A 257 0.52 7.90 -17.25
N TYR A 258 1.42 7.07 -16.74
CA TYR A 258 1.13 5.67 -16.40
C TYR A 258 0.64 5.49 -14.96
N SER A 259 1.05 6.38 -14.05
CA SER A 259 0.72 6.25 -12.63
C SER A 259 -0.58 6.95 -12.22
N LYS A 260 -1.01 8.03 -12.90
CA LYS A 260 -2.13 8.90 -12.48
C LYS A 260 -3.45 8.20 -12.15
N GLY A 261 -3.76 7.09 -12.81
CA GLY A 261 -4.97 6.30 -12.56
C GLY A 261 -4.85 5.30 -11.39
N ARG A 262 -3.68 5.20 -10.77
CA ARG A 262 -3.41 4.23 -9.68
C ARG A 262 -2.67 4.83 -8.50
N HIS A 263 -1.85 5.85 -8.72
CA HIS A 263 -1.04 6.51 -7.71
C HIS A 263 -1.16 8.02 -7.86
N THR A 264 -1.15 8.72 -6.75
CA THR A 264 -1.10 10.18 -6.69
C THR A 264 0.34 10.66 -6.55
N GLY A 265 0.58 11.87 -7.09
CA GLY A 265 1.73 12.66 -6.70
C GLY A 265 1.31 13.76 -5.72
N PRO A 266 2.25 14.62 -5.27
CA PRO A 266 1.98 15.68 -4.30
C PRO A 266 0.80 16.60 -4.67
N VAL A 267 0.73 17.05 -5.92
CA VAL A 267 -0.37 17.92 -6.41
C VAL A 267 -1.74 17.26 -6.27
N ASP A 268 -1.83 15.97 -6.60
CA ASP A 268 -3.11 15.26 -6.54
C ASP A 268 -3.50 14.92 -5.10
N ALA A 269 -2.53 14.61 -4.23
CA ALA A 269 -2.76 14.38 -2.82
C ALA A 269 -3.36 15.63 -2.14
N ILE A 270 -2.87 16.82 -2.46
CA ILE A 270 -3.44 18.08 -1.96
C ILE A 270 -4.90 18.26 -2.44
N LYS A 271 -5.18 17.97 -3.72
CA LYS A 271 -6.56 18.02 -4.24
C LYS A 271 -7.48 17.03 -3.52
N ILE A 272 -7.02 15.82 -3.27
CA ILE A 272 -7.78 14.81 -2.53
C ILE A 272 -8.05 15.30 -1.11
N MET A 273 -7.06 15.85 -0.40
CA MET A 273 -7.24 16.44 0.92
C MET A 273 -8.36 17.49 0.92
N GLN A 274 -8.34 18.39 -0.07
CA GLN A 274 -9.35 19.45 -0.24
C GLN A 274 -10.74 18.86 -0.55
N GLU A 275 -10.84 17.87 -1.43
CA GLU A 275 -12.10 17.22 -1.80
C GLU A 275 -12.70 16.39 -0.64
N LEU A 276 -11.86 15.78 0.19
CA LEU A 276 -12.27 15.13 1.44
C LEU A 276 -12.70 16.14 2.52
N ASN A 277 -12.38 17.42 2.36
CA ASN A 277 -12.49 18.44 3.39
C ASN A 277 -11.76 18.03 4.68
N ALA A 278 -10.61 17.37 4.52
CA ALA A 278 -9.80 16.94 5.66
C ALA A 278 -9.04 18.13 6.26
N LYS A 279 -9.02 18.22 7.59
CA LYS A 279 -8.36 19.34 8.32
C LYS A 279 -6.85 19.28 8.18
N LYS A 280 -6.28 18.07 8.11
CA LYS A 280 -4.84 17.81 8.01
C LYS A 280 -4.58 16.64 7.07
N MET A 281 -3.39 16.62 6.49
CA MET A 281 -2.89 15.51 5.68
C MET A 281 -1.52 15.06 6.18
N MET A 282 -1.26 13.77 6.10
CA MET A 282 0.06 13.18 6.30
C MET A 282 0.42 12.38 5.04
N PRO A 283 1.45 12.81 4.29
CA PRO A 283 1.94 12.09 3.12
C PRO A 283 2.53 10.73 3.52
N MET A 284 2.31 9.74 2.67
CA MET A 284 2.85 8.38 2.81
C MET A 284 3.26 7.79 1.45
N HIS A 285 3.72 6.56 1.43
CA HIS A 285 4.02 5.75 0.23
C HIS A 285 5.15 6.35 -0.63
N PHE A 286 6.22 6.87 -0.02
CA PHE A 286 7.39 7.39 -0.72
C PHE A 286 8.69 6.89 -0.09
N ASP A 287 9.76 6.90 -0.86
CA ASP A 287 11.14 6.60 -0.46
C ASP A 287 11.37 5.24 0.23
N THR A 288 10.50 4.25 0.02
CA THR A 288 10.59 2.96 0.73
C THR A 288 11.22 1.86 -0.10
N PHE A 289 10.73 1.68 -1.31
CA PHE A 289 11.17 0.66 -2.25
C PHE A 289 11.64 1.30 -3.54
N ALA A 290 12.54 0.62 -4.26
CA ALA A 290 13.02 1.09 -5.56
C ALA A 290 12.06 0.64 -6.68
N GLU A 291 10.84 1.15 -6.67
CA GLU A 291 9.74 0.69 -7.56
C GLU A 291 9.36 1.71 -8.64
N SER A 292 10.00 2.88 -8.66
CA SER A 292 9.71 3.95 -9.60
C SER A 292 10.96 4.61 -10.17
N TYR A 293 10.76 5.59 -11.05
CA TYR A 293 11.83 6.48 -11.55
C TYR A 293 12.14 7.63 -10.60
N ASP A 294 11.38 7.78 -9.52
CA ASP A 294 11.56 8.86 -8.56
C ASP A 294 12.91 8.70 -7.86
N THR A 295 13.62 9.78 -7.68
CA THR A 295 14.81 9.81 -6.85
C THR A 295 14.45 9.94 -5.38
N LEU A 296 15.31 9.41 -4.48
CA LEU A 296 15.10 9.54 -3.05
C LEU A 296 14.96 11.01 -2.64
N GLY A 297 13.90 11.33 -1.90
CA GLY A 297 13.57 12.68 -1.44
C GLY A 297 12.83 13.54 -2.47
N GLU A 298 12.63 13.06 -3.69
CA GLU A 298 11.94 13.84 -4.74
C GLU A 298 10.48 14.07 -4.40
N ALA A 299 9.77 13.05 -3.91
CA ALA A 299 8.38 13.16 -3.52
C ALA A 299 8.19 14.17 -2.38
N GLU A 300 9.03 14.12 -1.34
CA GLU A 300 9.02 15.07 -0.24
C GLU A 300 9.35 16.48 -0.70
N SER A 301 10.42 16.68 -1.47
CA SER A 301 10.82 18.00 -1.95
C SER A 301 9.75 18.62 -2.87
N THR A 302 9.09 17.81 -3.69
CA THR A 302 7.97 18.25 -4.53
C THR A 302 6.76 18.63 -3.66
N MET A 303 6.43 17.84 -2.64
CA MET A 303 5.36 18.18 -1.69
C MET A 303 5.62 19.51 -1.00
N ARG A 304 6.83 19.75 -0.49
CA ARG A 304 7.20 21.02 0.15
C ARG A 304 7.10 22.21 -0.81
N ALA A 305 7.47 22.02 -2.07
CA ALA A 305 7.33 23.06 -3.10
C ALA A 305 5.84 23.38 -3.38
N GLU A 306 4.98 22.36 -3.46
CA GLU A 306 3.54 22.55 -3.65
C GLU A 306 2.87 23.17 -2.40
N MET A 307 3.30 22.83 -1.18
CA MET A 307 2.83 23.49 0.04
C MET A 307 3.08 24.99 0.00
N ILE A 308 4.28 25.41 -0.41
CA ILE A 308 4.63 26.84 -0.53
C ILE A 308 3.72 27.51 -1.58
N LYS A 309 3.53 26.90 -2.72
CA LYS A 309 2.73 27.41 -3.82
C LYS A 309 1.25 27.57 -3.45
N GLU A 310 0.70 26.59 -2.73
CA GLU A 310 -0.70 26.58 -2.29
C GLU A 310 -0.90 27.29 -0.94
N ASN A 311 0.17 27.87 -0.36
CA ASN A 311 0.19 28.55 0.94
C ASN A 311 -0.33 27.65 2.10
N LEU A 312 0.09 26.38 2.10
CA LEU A 312 -0.23 25.39 3.11
C LEU A 312 0.89 25.32 4.15
N SER A 313 0.52 25.19 5.42
CA SER A 313 1.44 25.14 6.55
C SER A 313 1.87 23.70 6.91
N ASP A 314 2.94 23.57 7.70
CA ASP A 314 3.37 22.29 8.29
C ASP A 314 2.35 21.71 9.30
N ASP A 315 1.38 22.52 9.73
CA ASP A 315 0.25 22.05 10.56
C ASP A 315 -0.87 21.42 9.73
N GLU A 316 -1.03 21.83 8.47
CA GLU A 316 -2.01 21.27 7.53
C GLU A 316 -1.45 20.05 6.83
N ILE A 317 -0.17 20.07 6.43
CA ILE A 317 0.51 18.93 5.82
C ILE A 317 1.70 18.52 6.68
N ILE A 318 1.54 17.40 7.40
CA ILE A 318 2.49 16.90 8.38
C ILE A 318 3.42 15.89 7.71
N ILE A 319 4.61 16.31 7.33
CA ILE A 319 5.62 15.41 6.75
C ILE A 319 6.50 14.86 7.88
N LEU A 320 6.49 13.55 8.07
CA LEU A 320 7.27 12.88 9.12
C LEU A 320 8.56 12.27 8.56
N ASN A 321 9.57 12.22 9.42
CA ASN A 321 10.68 11.31 9.22
C ASN A 321 10.28 9.86 9.57
N ILE A 322 11.02 8.90 9.03
CA ILE A 322 10.75 7.49 9.31
C ILE A 322 11.00 7.21 10.80
N GLY A 323 10.04 6.53 11.44
CA GLY A 323 10.09 6.24 12.87
C GLY A 323 9.75 7.43 13.75
N GLU A 324 9.41 8.58 13.17
CA GLU A 324 8.90 9.73 13.92
C GLU A 324 7.45 9.51 14.35
N GLN A 325 7.16 9.87 15.60
CA GLN A 325 5.81 9.87 16.15
C GLN A 325 5.34 11.30 16.35
N LYS A 326 4.19 11.63 15.79
CA LYS A 326 3.55 12.95 15.93
C LYS A 326 2.28 12.86 16.78
N VAL A 327 2.17 13.73 17.76
CA VAL A 327 0.89 14.03 18.40
C VAL A 327 0.13 14.98 17.47
N VAL A 328 -1.02 14.54 16.97
CA VAL A 328 -1.86 15.32 16.05
C VAL A 328 -2.95 16.05 16.83
N ILE A 329 -3.56 15.37 17.80
CA ILE A 329 -4.57 15.94 18.71
C ILE A 329 -4.18 15.56 20.14
N PRO A 330 -3.74 16.49 20.96
CA PRO A 330 -3.50 16.26 22.40
C PRO A 330 -4.82 16.07 23.17
N ARG A 331 -4.72 15.58 24.40
CA ARG A 331 -5.83 15.57 25.37
C ARG A 331 -6.07 16.92 25.99
#